data_e1009ec585147b062d78dbc78a2c3b0d
#
_entry.id   e1009ec585147b062d78dbc78a2c3b0d
#
_cell.length_a   1.000
_cell.length_b   1.000
_cell.length_c   1.000
_cell.angle_alpha   90.00
_cell.angle_beta   90.00
_cell.angle_gamma   90.00
#
_symmetry.space_group_name_H-M   'P 1'
#
loop_
_entity.id
_entity.type
_entity.pdbx_description
1 polymer ?
#
loop_
_entity_poly.entity_id
_entity_poly.type
_entity_poly.pdbx_seq_one_letter_code
_entity_poly.pdbx_strand_id
1 'polypeptide(L)'
;MAPPETWLILPTYNEAENIAPFVDAVQTELPAGARILIVDDSSPDGTGEIADRLAAELDAVEVLHRAEKDGLGRAYAAGFERALAEGAELVMQMDVDFSHDPKHVPALIAAAADADLVIGSRYVAGGGVTDWGLARRLLSRAGSWYARTVLRVPVKDLTGGFKCFRRDLLERLASGSFHTAGFGFQVETTYRAVRAGARVHEVPIRFRDRQAGTSKMSSRIVVEALWRVLALRLRAERPSYA
;
A
#
# COMPACT_ATOMS: atom_id res chain seq x y z
N MET A 1 -12.62 -10.71 22.53
CA MET A 1 -12.09 -9.34 22.31
C MET A 1 -12.79 -8.77 21.09
N ALA A 2 -13.16 -7.50 21.12
CA ALA A 2 -13.64 -6.82 19.91
C ALA A 2 -12.53 -6.84 18.84
N PRO A 3 -12.88 -6.88 17.55
CA PRO A 3 -11.88 -6.75 16.48
C PRO A 3 -11.21 -5.38 16.59
N PRO A 4 -9.91 -5.29 16.22
CA PRO A 4 -9.20 -4.02 16.22
C PRO A 4 -9.83 -3.03 15.24
N GLU A 5 -9.87 -1.75 15.61
CA GLU A 5 -10.38 -0.70 14.74
C GLU A 5 -9.51 -0.62 13.47
N THR A 6 -10.07 -1.11 12.38
CA THR A 6 -9.34 -1.32 11.12
C THR A 6 -9.77 -0.30 10.06
N TRP A 7 -8.80 0.38 9.47
CA TRP A 7 -9.00 1.30 8.36
C TRP A 7 -8.32 0.79 7.10
N LEU A 8 -9.04 0.80 5.98
CA LEU A 8 -8.50 0.51 4.66
C LEU A 8 -8.39 1.81 3.86
N ILE A 9 -7.18 2.16 3.46
CA ILE A 9 -6.90 3.35 2.67
C ILE A 9 -6.82 2.98 1.18
N LEU A 10 -7.64 3.61 0.38
CA LEU A 10 -7.79 3.41 -1.06
C LEU A 10 -7.46 4.72 -1.81
N PRO A 11 -6.22 4.94 -2.23
CA PRO A 11 -5.90 6.10 -3.07
C PRO A 11 -6.45 5.90 -4.48
N THR A 12 -7.08 6.94 -5.02
CA THR A 12 -7.70 6.93 -6.35
C THR A 12 -7.21 8.07 -7.23
N TYR A 13 -7.02 7.78 -8.50
CA TYR A 13 -6.87 8.75 -9.58
C TYR A 13 -7.24 8.13 -10.92
N ASN A 14 -8.36 8.53 -11.48
CA ASN A 14 -8.97 7.94 -12.69
C ASN A 14 -9.31 6.46 -12.50
N GLU A 15 -10.15 6.17 -11.51
CA GLU A 15 -10.59 4.83 -11.14
C GLU A 15 -12.13 4.69 -11.17
N ALA A 16 -12.83 5.53 -11.95
CA ALA A 16 -14.30 5.56 -12.00
C ALA A 16 -14.92 4.21 -12.32
N GLU A 17 -14.28 3.38 -13.16
CA GLU A 17 -14.77 2.05 -13.52
C GLU A 17 -14.54 1.01 -12.40
N ASN A 18 -13.54 1.22 -11.53
CA ASN A 18 -13.09 0.23 -10.56
C ASN A 18 -13.62 0.49 -9.15
N ILE A 19 -13.82 1.76 -8.74
CA ILE A 19 -13.99 2.11 -7.33
C ILE A 19 -15.24 1.50 -6.70
N ALA A 20 -16.41 1.58 -7.35
CA ALA A 20 -17.65 1.04 -6.79
C ALA A 20 -17.61 -0.50 -6.68
N PRO A 21 -17.32 -1.27 -7.74
CA PRO A 21 -17.24 -2.73 -7.62
C PRO A 21 -16.11 -3.19 -6.67
N PHE A 22 -15.04 -2.39 -6.53
CA PHE A 22 -13.98 -2.73 -5.58
C PHE A 22 -14.42 -2.53 -4.12
N VAL A 23 -15.10 -1.43 -3.80
CA VAL A 23 -15.66 -1.17 -2.46
C VAL A 23 -16.66 -2.28 -2.09
N ASP A 24 -17.56 -2.65 -3.02
CA ASP A 24 -18.51 -3.75 -2.79
C ASP A 24 -17.78 -5.08 -2.49
N ALA A 25 -16.72 -5.39 -3.20
CA ALA A 25 -15.96 -6.62 -2.99
C ALA A 25 -15.18 -6.60 -1.68
N VAL A 26 -14.51 -5.48 -1.35
CA VAL A 26 -13.61 -5.44 -0.19
C VAL A 26 -14.37 -5.30 1.14
N GLN A 27 -15.52 -4.63 1.17
CA GLN A 27 -16.30 -4.50 2.40
C GLN A 27 -16.78 -5.85 2.95
N THR A 28 -16.99 -6.86 2.09
CA THR A 28 -17.39 -8.21 2.52
C THR A 28 -16.26 -8.99 3.20
N GLU A 29 -15.00 -8.57 2.98
CA GLU A 29 -13.80 -9.21 3.51
C GLU A 29 -13.24 -8.48 4.75
N LEU A 30 -13.74 -7.28 5.03
CA LEU A 30 -13.35 -6.49 6.18
C LEU A 30 -14.12 -6.94 7.44
N PRO A 31 -13.52 -6.83 8.65
CA PRO A 31 -14.22 -7.11 9.89
C PRO A 31 -15.34 -6.08 10.13
N ALA A 32 -16.35 -6.48 10.90
CA ALA A 32 -17.42 -5.58 11.32
C ALA A 32 -16.84 -4.35 12.04
N GLY A 33 -17.32 -3.16 11.66
CA GLY A 33 -16.85 -1.89 12.18
C GLY A 33 -15.57 -1.34 11.52
N ALA A 34 -15.01 -2.05 10.53
CA ALA A 34 -13.91 -1.49 9.73
C ALA A 34 -14.39 -0.32 8.87
N ARG A 35 -13.48 0.61 8.59
CA ARG A 35 -13.74 1.80 7.79
C ARG A 35 -12.91 1.77 6.50
N ILE A 36 -13.46 2.29 5.43
CA ILE A 36 -12.82 2.45 4.13
C ILE A 36 -12.64 3.95 3.87
N LEU A 37 -11.42 4.41 3.71
CA LEU A 37 -11.12 5.79 3.34
C LEU A 37 -10.64 5.85 1.90
N ILE A 38 -11.47 6.41 1.03
CA ILE A 38 -11.12 6.72 -0.35
C ILE A 38 -10.37 8.06 -0.34
N VAL A 39 -9.15 8.08 -0.89
CA VAL A 39 -8.35 9.30 -0.99
C VAL A 39 -8.25 9.68 -2.46
N ASP A 40 -9.07 10.63 -2.90
CA ASP A 40 -9.14 11.04 -4.30
C ASP A 40 -8.23 12.23 -4.61
N ASP A 41 -7.32 12.03 -5.58
CA ASP A 41 -6.34 13.01 -6.04
C ASP A 41 -6.91 13.93 -7.16
N SER A 42 -8.10 14.52 -6.96
CA SER A 42 -8.80 15.35 -7.96
C SER A 42 -8.97 14.63 -9.30
N SER A 43 -9.60 13.48 -9.29
CA SER A 43 -9.83 12.68 -10.49
C SER A 43 -10.76 13.40 -11.47
N PRO A 44 -10.36 13.63 -12.75
CA PRO A 44 -11.20 14.29 -13.73
C PRO A 44 -12.26 13.40 -14.41
N ASP A 45 -12.27 12.10 -14.11
CA ASP A 45 -13.13 11.08 -14.74
C ASP A 45 -14.44 10.80 -13.98
N GLY A 46 -14.70 11.53 -12.89
CA GLY A 46 -15.89 11.30 -12.04
C GLY A 46 -15.68 10.33 -10.89
N THR A 47 -14.43 9.88 -10.64
CA THR A 47 -14.11 8.98 -9.49
C THR A 47 -14.55 9.62 -8.17
N GLY A 48 -14.26 10.92 -7.95
CA GLY A 48 -14.61 11.62 -6.71
C GLY A 48 -16.11 11.64 -6.46
N GLU A 49 -16.92 11.93 -7.49
CA GLU A 49 -18.39 11.93 -7.38
C GLU A 49 -18.96 10.53 -7.11
N ILE A 50 -18.30 9.48 -7.63
CA ILE A 50 -18.69 8.09 -7.29
C ILE A 50 -18.34 7.80 -5.84
N ALA A 51 -17.17 8.21 -5.38
CA ALA A 51 -16.75 8.04 -4.00
C ALA A 51 -17.70 8.75 -3.01
N ASP A 52 -18.14 9.98 -3.32
CA ASP A 52 -19.11 10.71 -2.50
C ASP A 52 -20.46 10.00 -2.40
N ARG A 53 -20.93 9.40 -3.50
CA ARG A 53 -22.15 8.58 -3.47
C ARG A 53 -21.98 7.33 -2.60
N LEU A 54 -20.85 6.64 -2.70
CA LEU A 54 -20.56 5.49 -1.84
C LEU A 54 -20.54 5.88 -0.37
N ALA A 55 -19.94 7.02 -0.02
CA ALA A 55 -19.94 7.53 1.36
C ALA A 55 -21.33 7.95 1.86
N ALA A 56 -22.21 8.40 0.97
CA ALA A 56 -23.60 8.71 1.33
C ALA A 56 -24.47 7.45 1.54
N GLU A 57 -24.12 6.34 0.88
CA GLU A 57 -24.89 5.07 0.92
C GLU A 57 -24.35 4.09 1.98
N LEU A 58 -23.06 4.17 2.33
CA LEU A 58 -22.37 3.21 3.17
C LEU A 58 -21.69 3.91 4.36
N ASP A 59 -22.20 3.72 5.56
CA ASP A 59 -21.65 4.33 6.80
C ASP A 59 -20.17 4.00 7.05
N ALA A 60 -19.68 2.90 6.47
CA ALA A 60 -18.28 2.46 6.59
C ALA A 60 -17.32 3.18 5.64
N VAL A 61 -17.84 3.99 4.70
CA VAL A 61 -17.03 4.64 3.65
C VAL A 61 -16.88 6.13 3.94
N GLU A 62 -15.66 6.62 3.87
CA GLU A 62 -15.34 8.07 3.91
C GLU A 62 -14.55 8.48 2.68
N VAL A 63 -14.60 9.77 2.36
CA VAL A 63 -13.82 10.34 1.25
C VAL A 63 -12.94 11.48 1.76
N LEU A 64 -11.71 11.48 1.31
CA LEU A 64 -10.76 12.57 1.47
C LEU A 64 -10.37 13.08 0.08
N HIS A 65 -10.94 14.23 -0.31
CA HIS A 65 -10.55 14.90 -1.54
C HIS A 65 -9.26 15.69 -1.34
N ARG A 66 -8.27 15.44 -2.20
CA ARG A 66 -7.05 16.24 -2.24
C ARG A 66 -7.13 17.25 -3.38
N ALA A 67 -6.52 18.41 -3.18
CA ALA A 67 -6.62 19.52 -4.14
C ALA A 67 -6.00 19.22 -5.52
N GLU A 68 -4.98 18.34 -5.55
CA GLU A 68 -4.26 17.98 -6.78
C GLU A 68 -3.60 16.59 -6.68
N LYS A 69 -3.26 16.03 -7.83
CA LYS A 69 -2.47 14.81 -7.92
C LYS A 69 -1.00 15.07 -7.61
N ASP A 70 -0.56 14.68 -6.43
CA ASP A 70 0.81 14.86 -5.96
C ASP A 70 1.53 13.53 -5.62
N GLY A 71 1.03 12.46 -6.22
CA GLY A 71 1.64 11.13 -6.18
C GLY A 71 1.12 10.23 -5.06
N LEU A 72 1.16 8.92 -5.37
CA LEU A 72 0.61 7.84 -4.55
C LEU A 72 1.08 7.86 -3.07
N GLY A 73 2.35 8.15 -2.83
CA GLY A 73 2.89 8.19 -1.47
C GLY A 73 2.26 9.28 -0.61
N ARG A 74 1.94 10.43 -1.19
CA ARG A 74 1.29 11.52 -0.46
C ARG A 74 -0.19 11.27 -0.24
N ALA A 75 -0.85 10.57 -1.16
CA ALA A 75 -2.22 10.13 -0.95
C ALA A 75 -2.31 9.14 0.22
N TYR A 76 -1.42 8.15 0.26
CA TYR A 76 -1.34 7.25 1.43
C TYR A 76 -1.00 7.98 2.71
N ALA A 77 -0.05 8.93 2.70
CA ALA A 77 0.30 9.69 3.89
C ALA A 77 -0.89 10.46 4.47
N ALA A 78 -1.66 11.15 3.61
CA ALA A 78 -2.87 11.86 4.03
C ALA A 78 -3.94 10.90 4.60
N GLY A 79 -4.12 9.73 3.97
CA GLY A 79 -5.02 8.69 4.50
C GLY A 79 -4.55 8.12 5.84
N PHE A 80 -3.25 7.91 6.04
CA PHE A 80 -2.68 7.44 7.29
C PHE A 80 -2.87 8.47 8.42
N GLU A 81 -2.62 9.75 8.14
CA GLU A 81 -2.85 10.84 9.11
C GLU A 81 -4.32 10.86 9.55
N ARG A 82 -5.26 10.78 8.60
CA ARG A 82 -6.69 10.74 8.90
C ARG A 82 -7.07 9.52 9.75
N ALA A 83 -6.65 8.31 9.37
CA ALA A 83 -6.94 7.09 10.10
C ALA A 83 -6.37 7.10 11.53
N LEU A 84 -5.13 7.58 11.69
CA LEU A 84 -4.50 7.72 13.01
C LEU A 84 -5.21 8.73 13.91
N ALA A 85 -5.67 9.85 13.35
CA ALA A 85 -6.42 10.87 14.09
C ALA A 85 -7.77 10.34 14.59
N GLU A 86 -8.40 9.45 13.83
CA GLU A 86 -9.68 8.83 14.18
C GLU A 86 -9.55 7.57 15.06
N GLY A 87 -8.34 7.21 15.48
CA GLY A 87 -8.13 6.14 16.45
C GLY A 87 -7.83 4.76 15.87
N ALA A 88 -7.59 4.64 14.55
CA ALA A 88 -7.30 3.34 13.91
C ALA A 88 -6.21 2.56 14.66
N GLU A 89 -6.45 1.27 14.94
CA GLU A 89 -5.47 0.34 15.50
C GLU A 89 -4.71 -0.42 14.43
N LEU A 90 -5.39 -0.73 13.31
CA LEU A 90 -4.81 -1.29 12.10
C LEU A 90 -5.10 -0.39 10.93
N VAL A 91 -4.09 -0.09 10.12
CA VAL A 91 -4.25 0.68 8.88
C VAL A 91 -3.74 -0.15 7.73
N MET A 92 -4.63 -0.43 6.79
CA MET A 92 -4.32 -1.16 5.58
C MET A 92 -4.19 -0.22 4.39
N GLN A 93 -3.35 -0.59 3.44
CA GLN A 93 -3.25 0.05 2.13
C GLN A 93 -3.46 -0.96 1.01
N MET A 94 -4.19 -0.56 -0.03
CA MET A 94 -4.51 -1.40 -1.16
C MET A 94 -4.84 -0.55 -2.39
N ASP A 95 -4.50 -1.03 -3.58
CA ASP A 95 -4.88 -0.38 -4.84
C ASP A 95 -6.26 -0.89 -5.28
N VAL A 96 -7.07 -0.06 -5.96
CA VAL A 96 -8.47 -0.36 -6.35
C VAL A 96 -8.60 -1.07 -7.70
N ASP A 97 -7.50 -1.44 -8.34
CA ASP A 97 -7.47 -1.99 -9.72
C ASP A 97 -7.63 -3.53 -9.78
N PHE A 98 -8.07 -4.15 -8.69
CA PHE A 98 -8.21 -5.61 -8.53
C PHE A 98 -6.92 -6.41 -8.74
N SER A 99 -5.77 -5.77 -8.81
CA SER A 99 -4.49 -6.49 -8.84
C SER A 99 -4.20 -7.22 -7.53
N HIS A 100 -4.71 -6.69 -6.43
CA HIS A 100 -4.76 -7.34 -5.13
C HIS A 100 -6.18 -7.89 -4.91
N ASP A 101 -6.31 -9.20 -4.72
CA ASP A 101 -7.61 -9.83 -4.47
C ASP A 101 -8.07 -9.51 -3.03
N PRO A 102 -9.26 -8.89 -2.84
CA PRO A 102 -9.82 -8.59 -1.51
C PRO A 102 -9.85 -9.77 -0.55
N LYS A 103 -10.00 -11.00 -1.05
CA LYS A 103 -10.00 -12.24 -0.24
C LYS A 103 -8.76 -12.45 0.63
N HIS A 104 -7.68 -11.74 0.36
CA HIS A 104 -6.47 -11.78 1.19
C HIS A 104 -6.54 -10.84 2.41
N VAL A 105 -7.51 -9.93 2.48
CA VAL A 105 -7.68 -8.97 3.58
C VAL A 105 -7.73 -9.66 4.95
N PRO A 106 -8.58 -10.69 5.17
CA PRO A 106 -8.65 -11.35 6.47
C PRO A 106 -7.32 -11.97 6.91
N ALA A 107 -6.56 -12.52 5.97
CA ALA A 107 -5.27 -13.15 6.27
C ALA A 107 -4.21 -12.11 6.70
N LEU A 108 -4.20 -10.92 6.10
CA LEU A 108 -3.31 -9.84 6.51
C LEU A 108 -3.68 -9.31 7.91
N ILE A 109 -4.97 -9.11 8.18
CA ILE A 109 -5.47 -8.67 9.49
C ILE A 109 -5.10 -9.71 10.57
N ALA A 110 -5.35 -11.00 10.31
CA ALA A 110 -5.01 -12.06 11.26
C ALA A 110 -3.51 -12.10 11.57
N ALA A 111 -2.65 -11.94 10.57
CA ALA A 111 -1.19 -11.92 10.75
C ALA A 111 -0.69 -10.68 11.53
N ALA A 112 -1.46 -9.60 11.58
CA ALA A 112 -1.12 -8.40 12.35
C ALA A 112 -1.22 -8.60 13.88
N ALA A 113 -1.78 -9.73 14.35
CA ALA A 113 -1.73 -10.10 15.77
C ALA A 113 -0.28 -10.26 16.27
N ASP A 114 0.60 -10.83 15.45
CA ASP A 114 1.98 -11.16 15.79
C ASP A 114 3.03 -10.30 15.06
N ALA A 115 2.61 -9.35 14.23
CA ALA A 115 3.48 -8.51 13.42
C ALA A 115 3.11 -7.03 13.53
N ASP A 116 4.10 -6.16 13.37
CA ASP A 116 3.91 -4.72 13.36
C ASP A 116 3.61 -4.21 11.92
N LEU A 117 4.12 -4.94 10.91
CA LEU A 117 3.85 -4.75 9.49
C LEU A 117 3.58 -6.09 8.83
N VAL A 118 2.44 -6.24 8.18
CA VAL A 118 2.14 -7.38 7.32
C VAL A 118 2.15 -6.94 5.85
N ILE A 119 2.78 -7.73 5.00
CA ILE A 119 2.90 -7.48 3.56
C ILE A 119 2.27 -8.62 2.80
N GLY A 120 1.32 -8.32 1.91
CA GLY A 120 0.86 -9.27 0.91
C GLY A 120 1.95 -9.51 -0.14
N SER A 121 2.59 -10.67 -0.08
CA SER A 121 3.81 -10.98 -0.82
C SER A 121 3.56 -11.93 -1.98
N ARG A 122 4.08 -11.57 -3.14
CA ARG A 122 4.09 -12.38 -4.37
C ARG A 122 5.23 -13.40 -4.38
N TYR A 123 6.23 -13.25 -3.49
CA TYR A 123 7.52 -13.96 -3.57
C TYR A 123 7.82 -14.89 -2.41
N VAL A 124 6.90 -15.06 -1.49
CA VAL A 124 6.93 -16.12 -0.48
C VAL A 124 6.30 -17.42 -1.00
N ALA A 125 6.52 -18.54 -0.32
CA ALA A 125 5.90 -19.83 -0.67
C ALA A 125 4.36 -19.69 -0.64
N GLY A 126 3.69 -20.16 -1.70
CA GLY A 126 2.24 -19.99 -1.90
C GLY A 126 1.83 -18.69 -2.61
N GLY A 127 2.69 -17.68 -2.65
CA GLY A 127 2.46 -16.45 -3.40
C GLY A 127 2.75 -16.60 -4.90
N GLY A 128 2.28 -15.62 -5.69
CA GLY A 128 2.52 -15.65 -7.13
C GLY A 128 1.93 -14.48 -7.88
N VAL A 129 2.20 -14.45 -9.18
CA VAL A 129 1.61 -13.51 -10.13
C VAL A 129 0.92 -14.30 -11.25
N THR A 130 -0.27 -13.87 -11.63
CA THR A 130 -1.01 -14.39 -12.78
C THR A 130 -0.95 -13.39 -13.93
N ASP A 131 -1.13 -13.87 -15.15
CA ASP A 131 -1.27 -13.05 -16.36
C ASP A 131 -0.06 -12.16 -16.75
N TRP A 132 1.07 -12.31 -16.08
CA TRP A 132 2.30 -11.63 -16.43
C TRP A 132 3.18 -12.47 -17.35
N GLY A 133 3.68 -11.86 -18.42
CA GLY A 133 4.71 -12.46 -19.26
C GLY A 133 6.02 -12.71 -18.50
N LEU A 134 6.82 -13.66 -18.96
CA LEU A 134 8.07 -14.07 -18.32
C LEU A 134 9.03 -12.90 -18.06
N ALA A 135 9.19 -12.00 -19.04
CA ALA A 135 10.08 -10.84 -18.92
C ALA A 135 9.67 -9.92 -17.75
N ARG A 136 8.38 -9.64 -17.59
CA ARG A 136 7.85 -8.82 -16.50
C ARG A 136 8.03 -9.50 -15.14
N ARG A 137 7.81 -10.82 -15.08
CA ARG A 137 8.06 -11.62 -13.85
C ARG A 137 9.53 -11.56 -13.42
N LEU A 138 10.44 -11.75 -14.38
CA LEU A 138 11.88 -11.69 -14.13
C LEU A 138 12.31 -10.29 -13.68
N LEU A 139 11.87 -9.25 -14.38
CA LEU A 139 12.17 -7.86 -14.03
C LEU A 139 11.69 -7.50 -12.62
N SER A 140 10.47 -7.88 -12.28
CA SER A 140 9.89 -7.60 -10.95
C SER A 140 10.62 -8.36 -9.83
N ARG A 141 10.97 -9.64 -10.06
CA ARG A 141 11.80 -10.42 -9.13
C ARG A 141 13.20 -9.85 -8.97
N ALA A 142 13.83 -9.48 -10.08
CA ALA A 142 15.16 -8.87 -10.07
C ALA A 142 15.14 -7.52 -9.32
N GLY A 143 14.12 -6.69 -9.53
CA GLY A 143 13.93 -5.43 -8.80
C GLY A 143 13.78 -5.63 -7.29
N SER A 144 12.96 -6.58 -6.87
CA SER A 144 12.82 -6.91 -5.44
C SER A 144 14.10 -7.51 -4.86
N TRP A 145 14.78 -8.39 -5.60
CA TRP A 145 16.07 -8.95 -5.18
C TRP A 145 17.15 -7.86 -5.05
N TYR A 146 17.25 -6.95 -6.02
CA TYR A 146 18.16 -5.81 -5.96
C TYR A 146 17.88 -4.94 -4.72
N ALA A 147 16.62 -4.51 -4.54
CA ALA A 147 16.25 -3.63 -3.44
C ALA A 147 16.58 -4.27 -2.07
N ARG A 148 16.20 -5.54 -1.88
CA ARG A 148 16.49 -6.25 -0.62
C ARG A 148 17.98 -6.42 -0.34
N THR A 149 18.78 -6.65 -1.40
CA THR A 149 20.24 -6.83 -1.30
C THR A 149 20.92 -5.52 -0.94
N VAL A 150 20.60 -4.45 -1.66
CA VAL A 150 21.16 -3.11 -1.41
C VAL A 150 20.77 -2.59 -0.04
N LEU A 151 19.49 -2.72 0.33
CA LEU A 151 18.97 -2.23 1.61
C LEU A 151 19.27 -3.18 2.78
N ARG A 152 19.72 -4.40 2.50
CA ARG A 152 20.01 -5.45 3.49
C ARG A 152 18.82 -5.76 4.40
N VAL A 153 17.65 -5.96 3.80
CA VAL A 153 16.41 -6.28 4.53
C VAL A 153 15.94 -7.71 4.25
N PRO A 154 15.37 -8.41 5.24
CA PRO A 154 14.95 -9.81 5.08
C PRO A 154 13.60 -9.98 4.37
N VAL A 155 13.01 -8.92 3.82
CA VAL A 155 11.70 -8.91 3.14
C VAL A 155 11.87 -9.31 1.68
N LYS A 156 11.04 -10.24 1.18
CA LYS A 156 11.11 -10.73 -0.20
C LYS A 156 10.37 -9.84 -1.18
N ASP A 157 9.23 -9.25 -0.78
CA ASP A 157 8.43 -8.35 -1.63
C ASP A 157 8.42 -6.91 -1.11
N LEU A 158 9.48 -6.16 -1.45
CA LEU A 158 9.62 -4.75 -1.06
C LEU A 158 8.73 -3.79 -1.86
N THR A 159 8.25 -4.23 -3.02
CA THR A 159 7.50 -3.37 -3.95
C THR A 159 5.98 -3.58 -3.87
N GLY A 160 5.52 -4.49 -3.03
CA GLY A 160 4.10 -4.76 -2.82
C GLY A 160 3.37 -3.57 -2.21
N GLY A 161 2.21 -3.23 -2.80
CA GLY A 161 1.34 -2.14 -2.33
C GLY A 161 0.31 -2.58 -1.30
N PHE A 162 0.14 -3.88 -1.09
CA PHE A 162 -0.84 -4.41 -0.16
C PHE A 162 -0.20 -4.66 1.21
N LYS A 163 -0.51 -3.82 2.18
CA LYS A 163 0.10 -3.87 3.52
C LYS A 163 -0.92 -3.60 4.61
N CYS A 164 -0.63 -4.12 5.81
CA CYS A 164 -1.35 -3.82 7.03
C CYS A 164 -0.33 -3.39 8.09
N PHE A 165 -0.53 -2.22 8.67
CA PHE A 165 0.31 -1.61 9.69
C PHE A 165 -0.41 -1.59 11.02
N ARG A 166 0.29 -1.90 12.10
CA ARG A 166 -0.17 -1.55 13.43
C ARG A 166 0.05 -0.06 13.68
N ARG A 167 -0.86 0.52 14.48
CA ARG A 167 -0.84 1.94 14.86
C ARG A 167 0.54 2.41 15.30
N ASP A 168 1.13 1.75 16.32
CA ASP A 168 2.39 2.17 16.91
C ASP A 168 3.54 2.27 15.91
N LEU A 169 3.58 1.36 14.93
CA LEU A 169 4.56 1.43 13.86
C LEU A 169 4.24 2.59 12.93
N LEU A 170 2.99 2.75 12.53
CA LEU A 170 2.60 3.77 11.57
C LEU A 170 2.83 5.19 12.11
N GLU A 171 2.57 5.44 13.39
CA GLU A 171 2.89 6.70 14.07
C GLU A 171 4.39 7.03 14.01
N ARG A 172 5.25 6.02 14.28
CA ARG A 172 6.71 6.19 14.14
C ARG A 172 7.16 6.47 12.71
N LEU A 173 6.49 5.89 11.71
CA LEU A 173 6.78 6.14 10.30
C LEU A 173 6.28 7.50 9.83
N ALA A 174 5.11 7.93 10.31
CA ALA A 174 4.47 9.19 9.96
C ALA A 174 5.19 10.42 10.56
N SER A 175 5.92 10.26 11.68
CA SER A 175 6.71 11.34 12.28
C SER A 175 7.80 11.92 11.36
N GLY A 176 8.15 11.23 10.27
CA GLY A 176 9.06 11.71 9.24
C GLY A 176 8.38 11.76 7.88
N SER A 177 8.53 12.88 7.15
CA SER A 177 7.98 13.01 5.81
C SER A 177 8.42 11.86 4.89
N PHE A 178 7.47 11.33 4.11
CA PHE A 178 7.80 10.39 3.04
C PHE A 178 8.41 11.16 1.86
N HIS A 179 9.62 10.74 1.44
CA HIS A 179 10.39 11.48 0.43
C HIS A 179 10.19 10.96 -1.00
N THR A 180 9.52 9.83 -1.15
CA THR A 180 9.39 9.17 -2.45
C THR A 180 7.94 9.08 -2.89
N ALA A 181 7.71 9.28 -4.20
CA ALA A 181 6.43 9.06 -4.86
C ALA A 181 6.39 7.69 -5.56
N GLY A 182 5.20 7.17 -5.81
CA GLY A 182 5.00 5.95 -6.60
C GLY A 182 5.64 4.70 -5.97
N PHE A 183 6.31 3.88 -6.77
CA PHE A 183 6.95 2.62 -6.32
C PHE A 183 8.01 2.83 -5.23
N GLY A 184 8.68 3.98 -5.22
CA GLY A 184 9.67 4.31 -4.19
C GLY A 184 9.06 4.36 -2.80
N PHE A 185 7.82 4.82 -2.67
CA PHE A 185 7.10 4.87 -1.41
C PHE A 185 6.95 3.49 -0.77
N GLN A 186 6.63 2.46 -1.56
CA GLN A 186 6.45 1.10 -1.04
C GLN A 186 7.77 0.53 -0.48
N VAL A 187 8.87 0.77 -1.17
CA VAL A 187 10.20 0.35 -0.73
C VAL A 187 10.63 1.14 0.50
N GLU A 188 10.46 2.47 0.49
CA GLU A 188 10.82 3.35 1.60
C GLU A 188 10.06 2.98 2.87
N THR A 189 8.75 2.80 2.79
CA THR A 189 7.90 2.46 3.94
C THR A 189 8.35 1.14 4.59
N THR A 190 8.57 0.10 3.78
CA THR A 190 9.04 -1.19 4.28
C THR A 190 10.45 -1.10 4.87
N TYR A 191 11.36 -0.38 4.20
CA TYR A 191 12.73 -0.18 4.68
C TYR A 191 12.76 0.56 6.02
N ARG A 192 11.98 1.64 6.15
CA ARG A 192 11.88 2.40 7.41
C ARG A 192 11.28 1.55 8.54
N ALA A 193 10.27 0.72 8.25
CA ALA A 193 9.70 -0.21 9.22
C ALA A 193 10.75 -1.20 9.75
N VAL A 194 11.52 -1.84 8.86
CA VAL A 194 12.59 -2.75 9.25
C VAL A 194 13.68 -2.03 10.06
N ARG A 195 14.05 -0.82 9.66
CA ARG A 195 15.03 0.01 10.39
C ARG A 195 14.55 0.45 11.77
N ALA A 196 13.24 0.62 11.93
CA ALA A 196 12.61 0.91 13.22
C ALA A 196 12.47 -0.35 14.12
N GLY A 197 13.00 -1.51 13.68
CA GLY A 197 12.94 -2.76 14.44
C GLY A 197 11.57 -3.46 14.39
N ALA A 198 10.72 -3.12 13.41
CA ALA A 198 9.40 -3.72 13.27
C ALA A 198 9.48 -5.22 12.94
N ARG A 199 8.59 -5.99 13.55
CA ARG A 199 8.33 -7.39 13.17
C ARG A 199 7.54 -7.39 11.87
N VAL A 200 8.20 -7.78 10.78
CA VAL A 200 7.59 -7.83 9.44
C VAL A 200 7.20 -9.25 9.09
N HIS A 201 5.93 -9.46 8.73
CA HIS A 201 5.42 -10.75 8.26
C HIS A 201 4.98 -10.64 6.80
N GLU A 202 5.28 -11.66 5.99
CA GLU A 202 4.85 -11.73 4.59
C GLU A 202 3.80 -12.83 4.43
N VAL A 203 2.58 -12.44 4.05
CA VAL A 203 1.46 -13.35 3.74
C VAL A 203 1.43 -13.61 2.24
N PRO A 204 1.34 -14.88 1.78
CA PRO A 204 1.28 -15.18 0.35
C PRO A 204 -0.01 -14.64 -0.28
N ILE A 205 0.13 -13.91 -1.39
CA ILE A 205 -1.00 -13.43 -2.19
C ILE A 205 -0.87 -13.85 -3.65
N ARG A 206 -2.02 -13.93 -4.34
CA ARG A 206 -2.10 -14.05 -5.79
C ARG A 206 -2.35 -12.68 -6.38
N PHE A 207 -1.32 -12.12 -7.02
CA PHE A 207 -1.40 -10.83 -7.72
C PHE A 207 -1.81 -11.05 -9.17
N ARG A 208 -2.84 -10.36 -9.65
CA ARG A 208 -3.32 -10.41 -11.03
C ARG A 208 -2.83 -9.19 -11.81
N ASP A 209 -2.88 -9.25 -13.14
CA ASP A 209 -2.76 -8.02 -13.91
C ASP A 209 -4.04 -7.18 -13.75
N ARG A 210 -3.92 -5.88 -13.89
CA ARG A 210 -5.05 -4.94 -13.78
C ARG A 210 -6.16 -5.33 -14.72
N GLN A 211 -7.40 -5.24 -14.28
CA GLN A 211 -8.57 -5.51 -15.13
C GLN A 211 -8.84 -4.35 -16.11
N ALA A 212 -8.53 -3.11 -15.70
CA ALA A 212 -8.64 -1.91 -16.53
C ALA A 212 -7.41 -1.00 -16.35
N GLY A 213 -7.10 -0.18 -17.36
CA GLY A 213 -6.01 0.78 -17.35
C GLY A 213 -4.68 0.26 -17.94
N THR A 214 -3.79 1.19 -18.32
CA THR A 214 -2.48 0.87 -18.92
C THR A 214 -1.37 0.90 -17.87
N SER A 215 -0.45 -0.08 -17.95
CA SER A 215 0.75 -0.11 -17.10
C SER A 215 1.64 1.11 -17.37
N LYS A 216 1.91 1.90 -16.33
CA LYS A 216 2.76 3.11 -16.39
C LYS A 216 4.26 2.81 -16.28
N MET A 217 4.69 1.53 -16.33
CA MET A 217 6.11 1.14 -16.21
C MET A 217 6.89 1.51 -17.48
N SER A 218 7.74 2.51 -17.38
CA SER A 218 8.74 2.86 -18.41
C SER A 218 10.14 2.54 -17.93
N SER A 219 11.10 2.40 -18.85
CA SER A 219 12.53 2.22 -18.53
C SER A 219 13.07 3.33 -17.61
N ARG A 220 12.58 4.55 -17.79
CA ARG A 220 12.93 5.69 -16.94
C ARG A 220 12.50 5.48 -15.47
N ILE A 221 11.29 4.93 -15.24
CA ILE A 221 10.80 4.62 -13.90
C ILE A 221 11.65 3.53 -13.24
N VAL A 222 12.10 2.53 -14.00
CA VAL A 222 12.99 1.47 -13.49
C VAL A 222 14.34 2.06 -13.05
N VAL A 223 14.98 2.87 -13.88
CA VAL A 223 16.24 3.52 -13.56
C VAL A 223 16.09 4.45 -12.34
N GLU A 224 15.03 5.23 -12.29
CA GLU A 224 14.74 6.09 -11.14
C GLU A 224 14.57 5.28 -9.85
N ALA A 225 13.87 4.14 -9.90
CA ALA A 225 13.69 3.26 -8.75
C ALA A 225 15.02 2.70 -8.24
N LEU A 226 15.94 2.31 -9.13
CA LEU A 226 17.27 1.83 -8.76
C LEU A 226 18.08 2.91 -8.02
N TRP A 227 18.10 4.14 -8.53
CA TRP A 227 18.77 5.27 -7.89
C TRP A 227 18.13 5.63 -6.53
N ARG A 228 16.80 5.59 -6.41
CA ARG A 228 16.10 5.85 -5.16
C ARG A 228 16.45 4.83 -4.08
N VAL A 229 16.57 3.56 -4.43
CA VAL A 229 17.00 2.49 -3.50
C VAL A 229 18.42 2.77 -2.97
N LEU A 230 19.37 3.14 -3.84
CA LEU A 230 20.72 3.54 -3.41
C LEU A 230 20.69 4.79 -2.52
N ALA A 231 19.93 5.80 -2.91
CA ALA A 231 19.79 7.02 -2.12
C ALA A 231 19.22 6.77 -0.71
N LEU A 232 18.22 5.88 -0.59
CA LEU A 232 17.69 5.46 0.71
C LEU A 232 18.77 4.80 1.58
N ARG A 233 19.60 3.95 1.01
CA ARG A 233 20.72 3.31 1.72
C ARG A 233 21.73 4.32 2.24
N LEU A 234 22.18 5.25 1.37
CA LEU A 234 23.16 6.26 1.70
C LEU A 234 22.66 7.29 2.73
N ARG A 235 21.38 7.64 2.66
CA ARG A 235 20.76 8.55 3.66
C ARG A 235 20.67 7.90 5.04
N ALA A 236 20.35 6.60 5.09
CA ALA A 236 20.25 5.87 6.35
C ALA A 236 21.60 5.65 7.04
N GLU A 237 22.72 5.75 6.31
CA GLU A 237 24.08 5.64 6.85
C GLU A 237 24.64 6.98 7.35
N ARG A 238 23.97 8.10 7.03
CA ARG A 238 24.35 9.39 7.62
C ARG A 238 23.86 9.43 9.05
N PRO A 239 24.76 9.55 10.06
CA PRO A 239 24.32 9.79 11.43
C PRO A 239 23.53 11.09 11.45
N SER A 240 22.36 11.07 12.10
CA SER A 240 21.66 12.30 12.47
C SER A 240 22.52 12.98 13.52
N TYR A 241 23.39 13.89 13.10
CA TYR A 241 23.96 14.85 14.04
C TYR A 241 22.80 15.74 14.50
N ALA A 242 22.35 15.49 15.74
CA ALA A 242 21.48 16.38 16.49
C ALA A 242 22.18 17.71 16.71
#